data_3b3b5b290403992a14f1b06f07832a30
#
_entry.id   3b3b5b290403992a14f1b06f07832a30
#
_cell.length_a   1.000
_cell.length_b   1.000
_cell.length_c   1.000
_cell.angle_alpha   90.00
_cell.angle_beta   90.00
_cell.angle_gamma   90.00
#
_symmetry.space_group_name_H-M   'P 1'
#
loop_
_entity.id
_entity.type
_entity.pdbx_description
1 polymer ?
#
loop_
_entity_poly.entity_id
_entity_poly.type
_entity_poly.pdbx_seq_one_letter_code
_entity_poly.pdbx_strand_id
1 'polypeptide(L)'
;ASILAEDTVKILAVMVSFQEDRDGATFGNGKFGSIYSQNYGNDILDPLPHDRDYFESHLAFVKNYYQKVSNGKVNIQFTILPDTFSVSKTMRNFSPLPGSDDFTPMGQFAEEVWTKADQMYPGLPFSEYNLFVIFHAGVGRDISLPGSLGNERDLPSVYLGENSLQNI
;
A
#
# COMPACT_ATOMS: atom_id res chain seq x y z
N ALA A 1 -3.95 -22.16 34.37
CA ALA A 1 -3.40 -21.68 33.12
C ALA A 1 -4.34 -20.57 32.64
N SER A 2 -3.93 -19.30 32.74
CA SER A 2 -4.66 -18.19 32.15
C SER A 2 -4.48 -18.30 30.62
N ILE A 3 -5.56 -18.55 29.92
CA ILE A 3 -5.63 -18.36 28.46
C ILE A 3 -5.46 -16.85 28.29
N LEU A 4 -4.28 -16.41 27.84
CA LEU A 4 -4.08 -15.03 27.41
C LEU A 4 -5.07 -14.80 26.27
N ALA A 5 -5.85 -13.73 26.35
CA ALA A 5 -6.76 -13.35 25.29
C ALA A 5 -5.98 -13.26 23.96
N GLU A 6 -6.52 -13.86 22.92
CA GLU A 6 -5.96 -13.72 21.57
C GLU A 6 -6.01 -12.24 21.17
N ASP A 7 -4.86 -11.66 20.90
CA ASP A 7 -4.79 -10.30 20.39
C ASP A 7 -5.27 -10.32 18.93
N THR A 8 -6.44 -9.76 18.69
CA THR A 8 -6.99 -9.63 17.33
C THR A 8 -6.58 -8.29 16.75
N VAL A 9 -5.84 -8.34 15.63
CA VAL A 9 -5.48 -7.17 14.81
C VAL A 9 -6.43 -7.11 13.62
N LYS A 10 -7.18 -6.02 13.51
CA LYS A 10 -8.08 -5.77 12.38
C LYS A 10 -7.44 -4.80 11.41
N ILE A 11 -7.30 -5.23 10.16
CA ILE A 11 -6.69 -4.46 9.06
C ILE A 11 -7.78 -3.97 8.12
N LEU A 12 -7.78 -2.67 7.83
CA LEU A 12 -8.51 -2.10 6.70
C LEU A 12 -7.53 -1.79 5.57
N ALA A 13 -7.81 -2.29 4.38
CA ALA A 13 -6.95 -2.08 3.22
C ALA A 13 -7.71 -1.45 2.05
N VAL A 14 -7.00 -0.64 1.27
CA VAL A 14 -7.50 0.00 0.06
C VAL A 14 -6.54 -0.20 -1.10
N MET A 15 -7.07 -0.18 -2.33
CA MET A 15 -6.28 -0.19 -3.56
C MET A 15 -6.36 1.19 -4.22
N VAL A 16 -5.21 1.79 -4.50
CA VAL A 16 -5.15 3.19 -4.95
C VAL A 16 -4.26 3.33 -6.16
N SER A 17 -4.75 4.03 -7.16
CA SER A 17 -3.98 4.47 -8.32
C SER A 17 -3.77 6.00 -8.30
N PHE A 18 -2.83 6.46 -9.10
CA PHE A 18 -2.50 7.88 -9.25
C PHE A 18 -3.13 8.46 -10.51
N GLN A 19 -3.01 9.77 -10.70
CA GLN A 19 -3.23 10.36 -12.02
C GLN A 19 -2.19 9.80 -12.99
N GLU A 20 -2.63 9.52 -14.19
CA GLU A 20 -1.76 8.95 -15.22
C GLU A 20 -0.69 9.95 -15.65
N ASP A 21 0.56 9.47 -15.72
CA ASP A 21 1.68 10.22 -16.24
C ASP A 21 2.67 9.31 -17.00
N ARG A 22 3.75 9.91 -17.48
CA ARG A 22 4.88 9.24 -18.11
C ARG A 22 6.19 9.78 -17.57
N ASP A 23 6.24 10.02 -16.27
CA ASP A 23 7.43 10.51 -15.60
C ASP A 23 8.51 9.42 -15.59
N GLY A 24 9.67 9.72 -16.16
CA GLY A 24 10.81 8.77 -16.17
C GLY A 24 11.44 8.52 -14.79
N ALA A 25 11.07 9.31 -13.78
CA ALA A 25 11.53 9.14 -12.40
C ALA A 25 10.61 8.25 -11.56
N THR A 26 9.46 7.82 -12.11
CA THR A 26 8.54 6.89 -11.48
C THR A 26 8.35 5.64 -12.35
N PHE A 27 8.08 4.51 -11.73
CA PHE A 27 7.82 3.27 -12.43
C PHE A 27 6.34 3.18 -12.87
N GLY A 28 6.14 2.80 -14.13
CA GLY A 28 4.80 2.66 -14.70
C GLY A 28 4.16 3.99 -15.09
N ASN A 29 2.84 4.03 -15.11
CA ASN A 29 2.06 5.22 -15.47
C ASN A 29 1.07 5.63 -14.38
N GLY A 30 1.25 5.16 -13.16
CA GLY A 30 0.36 5.44 -12.03
C GLY A 30 -0.88 4.56 -11.95
N LYS A 31 -1.05 3.59 -12.86
CA LYS A 31 -2.18 2.64 -12.87
C LYS A 31 -1.73 1.22 -12.58
N PHE A 32 -2.60 0.44 -11.93
CA PHE A 32 -2.35 -0.99 -11.75
C PHE A 32 -2.24 -1.69 -13.11
N GLY A 33 -1.29 -2.63 -13.20
CA GLY A 33 -1.09 -3.42 -14.41
C GLY A 33 -0.41 -2.68 -15.57
N SER A 34 0.06 -1.45 -15.36
CA SER A 34 0.74 -0.70 -16.40
C SER A 34 2.15 -1.24 -16.68
N ILE A 35 2.42 -1.63 -17.91
CA ILE A 35 3.74 -1.82 -18.54
C ILE A 35 4.61 -2.95 -17.94
N TYR A 36 4.25 -3.59 -16.84
CA TYR A 36 5.12 -4.49 -16.10
C TYR A 36 5.72 -5.61 -16.98
N SER A 37 4.94 -6.17 -17.89
CA SER A 37 5.36 -7.29 -18.74
C SER A 37 6.21 -6.88 -19.95
N GLN A 38 6.21 -5.61 -20.35
CA GLN A 38 6.85 -5.19 -21.59
C GLN A 38 8.35 -4.90 -21.46
N ASN A 39 8.82 -4.57 -20.26
CA ASN A 39 10.19 -4.11 -20.02
C ASN A 39 11.13 -5.20 -19.48
N TYR A 40 10.63 -6.35 -19.05
CA TYR A 40 11.40 -7.38 -18.35
C TYR A 40 11.51 -8.70 -19.11
N GLY A 41 11.08 -8.77 -20.36
CA GLY A 41 11.16 -9.98 -21.19
C GLY A 41 10.38 -11.14 -20.57
N ASN A 42 11.06 -12.28 -20.38
CA ASN A 42 10.45 -13.49 -19.80
C ASN A 42 10.58 -13.58 -18.28
N ASP A 43 11.33 -12.68 -17.65
CA ASP A 43 11.62 -12.70 -16.21
C ASP A 43 10.61 -11.84 -15.45
N ILE A 44 9.36 -12.25 -15.45
CA ILE A 44 8.30 -11.59 -14.67
C ILE A 44 8.37 -12.14 -13.25
N LEU A 45 8.88 -11.32 -12.32
CA LEU A 45 8.97 -11.69 -10.91
C LEU A 45 7.61 -11.69 -10.21
N ASP A 46 6.69 -10.88 -10.70
CA ASP A 46 5.38 -10.68 -10.09
C ASP A 46 4.31 -10.49 -11.18
N PRO A 47 3.70 -11.58 -11.65
CA PRO A 47 2.80 -11.55 -12.80
C PRO A 47 1.46 -10.86 -12.48
N LEU A 48 0.90 -10.21 -13.49
CA LEU A 48 -0.46 -9.69 -13.45
C LEU A 48 -1.51 -10.83 -13.41
N PRO A 49 -2.71 -10.58 -12.90
CA PRO A 49 -3.25 -9.27 -12.50
C PRO A 49 -2.87 -8.86 -11.07
N HIS A 50 -2.70 -7.57 -10.84
CA HIS A 50 -2.60 -6.98 -9.49
C HIS A 50 -3.96 -6.40 -9.11
N ASP A 51 -4.90 -7.28 -8.89
CA ASP A 51 -6.28 -7.00 -8.52
C ASP A 51 -6.53 -7.26 -7.02
N ARG A 52 -7.80 -7.23 -6.64
CA ARG A 52 -8.18 -7.46 -5.26
C ARG A 52 -7.77 -8.84 -4.76
N ASP A 53 -7.93 -9.88 -5.58
CA ASP A 53 -7.62 -11.27 -5.18
C ASP A 53 -6.11 -11.45 -4.94
N TYR A 54 -5.29 -10.74 -5.73
CA TYR A 54 -3.86 -10.68 -5.52
C TYR A 54 -3.51 -10.10 -4.14
N PHE A 55 -4.05 -8.93 -3.78
CA PHE A 55 -3.78 -8.31 -2.48
C PHE A 55 -4.42 -9.06 -1.31
N GLU A 56 -5.57 -9.68 -1.52
CA GLU A 56 -6.20 -10.56 -0.54
C GLU A 56 -5.31 -11.76 -0.21
N SER A 57 -4.68 -12.34 -1.21
CA SER A 57 -3.71 -13.44 -1.02
C SER A 57 -2.50 -13.01 -0.20
N HIS A 58 -2.01 -11.78 -0.37
CA HIS A 58 -0.91 -11.23 0.43
C HIS A 58 -1.31 -11.04 1.90
N LEU A 59 -2.49 -10.49 2.16
CA LEU A 59 -2.98 -10.34 3.54
C LEU A 59 -3.31 -11.70 4.19
N ALA A 60 -3.79 -12.67 3.41
CA ALA A 60 -3.98 -14.04 3.88
C ALA A 60 -2.64 -14.69 4.26
N PHE A 61 -1.58 -14.46 3.47
CA PHE A 61 -0.23 -14.88 3.84
C PHE A 61 0.22 -14.26 5.16
N VAL A 62 0.09 -12.95 5.32
CA VAL A 62 0.44 -12.23 6.56
C VAL A 62 -0.32 -12.80 7.75
N LYS A 63 -1.62 -12.99 7.62
CA LYS A 63 -2.46 -13.63 8.65
C LYS A 63 -1.93 -15.00 9.06
N ASN A 64 -1.70 -15.89 8.09
CA ASN A 64 -1.25 -17.25 8.33
C ASN A 64 0.16 -17.28 8.95
N TYR A 65 1.04 -16.39 8.49
CA TYR A 65 2.39 -16.25 9.02
C TYR A 65 2.36 -15.88 10.52
N TYR A 66 1.68 -14.79 10.88
CA TYR A 66 1.62 -14.34 12.26
C TYR A 66 0.88 -15.32 13.17
N GLN A 67 -0.15 -15.96 12.70
CA GLN A 67 -0.83 -17.02 13.46
C GLN A 67 0.14 -18.16 13.79
N LYS A 68 0.96 -18.57 12.82
CA LYS A 68 1.92 -19.65 13.00
C LYS A 68 3.08 -19.27 13.93
N VAL A 69 3.73 -18.12 13.70
CA VAL A 69 4.92 -17.72 14.47
C VAL A 69 4.57 -17.29 15.90
N SER A 70 3.35 -16.85 16.15
CA SER A 70 2.86 -16.52 17.49
C SER A 70 2.30 -17.72 18.26
N ASN A 71 2.29 -18.92 17.68
CA ASN A 71 1.61 -20.10 18.21
C ASN A 71 0.12 -19.83 18.51
N GLY A 72 -0.56 -19.15 17.57
CA GLY A 72 -1.99 -18.85 17.66
C GLY A 72 -2.35 -17.69 18.60
N LYS A 73 -1.38 -16.95 19.14
CA LYS A 73 -1.66 -15.81 20.04
C LYS A 73 -2.09 -14.55 19.31
N VAL A 74 -1.66 -14.38 18.07
CA VAL A 74 -2.05 -13.26 17.19
C VAL A 74 -3.04 -13.75 16.16
N ASN A 75 -4.23 -13.14 16.14
CA ASN A 75 -5.24 -13.35 15.13
C ASN A 75 -5.35 -12.10 14.26
N ILE A 76 -5.19 -12.25 12.94
CA ILE A 76 -5.35 -11.13 12.00
C ILE A 76 -6.67 -11.32 11.25
N GLN A 77 -7.48 -10.28 11.26
CA GLN A 77 -8.65 -10.12 10.41
C GLN A 77 -8.40 -8.97 9.45
N PHE A 78 -8.84 -9.07 8.21
CA PHE A 78 -8.65 -7.99 7.25
C PHE A 78 -9.88 -7.80 6.38
N THR A 79 -10.06 -6.56 5.94
CA THR A 79 -11.05 -6.15 4.95
C THR A 79 -10.31 -5.32 3.89
N ILE A 80 -10.49 -5.68 2.62
CA ILE A 80 -10.05 -4.85 1.48
C ILE A 80 -11.28 -4.20 0.89
N LEU A 81 -11.31 -2.89 0.76
CA LEU A 81 -12.40 -2.19 0.10
C LEU A 81 -12.48 -2.64 -1.38
N PRO A 82 -13.70 -2.83 -1.92
CA PRO A 82 -13.87 -3.49 -3.22
C PRO A 82 -13.37 -2.66 -4.39
N ASP A 83 -13.42 -1.33 -4.28
CA ASP A 83 -13.12 -0.44 -5.38
C ASP A 83 -11.67 0.05 -5.35
N THR A 84 -11.07 0.15 -6.54
CA THR A 84 -9.84 0.90 -6.75
C THR A 84 -10.19 2.33 -7.12
N PHE A 85 -9.64 3.30 -6.43
CA PHE A 85 -9.85 4.72 -6.75
C PHE A 85 -8.52 5.44 -7.00
N SER A 86 -8.60 6.58 -7.70
CA SER A 86 -7.42 7.38 -8.00
C SER A 86 -7.34 8.59 -7.08
N VAL A 87 -6.13 8.88 -6.60
CA VAL A 87 -5.84 10.15 -5.91
C VAL A 87 -5.71 11.31 -6.90
N SER A 88 -5.64 12.53 -6.39
CA SER A 88 -5.72 13.76 -7.19
C SER A 88 -4.46 14.09 -7.99
N LYS A 89 -3.32 13.52 -7.64
CA LYS A 89 -2.00 13.85 -8.22
C LYS A 89 -1.31 12.59 -8.76
N THR A 90 -0.22 12.79 -9.49
CA THR A 90 0.67 11.71 -9.91
C THR A 90 1.52 11.21 -8.75
N MET A 91 2.09 10.00 -8.86
CA MET A 91 2.89 9.38 -7.81
C MET A 91 4.02 10.28 -7.32
N ARG A 92 4.73 10.92 -8.26
CA ARG A 92 5.85 11.81 -7.96
C ARG A 92 5.51 12.92 -6.95
N ASN A 93 4.27 13.43 -6.99
CA ASN A 93 3.86 14.51 -6.10
C ASN A 93 3.68 14.09 -4.64
N PHE A 94 3.50 12.81 -4.40
CA PHE A 94 3.37 12.22 -3.06
C PHE A 94 4.67 11.59 -2.56
N SER A 95 5.65 11.45 -3.45
CA SER A 95 6.93 10.83 -3.12
C SER A 95 7.86 11.84 -2.44
N PRO A 96 8.42 11.51 -1.26
CA PRO A 96 9.47 12.33 -0.65
C PRO A 96 10.69 12.41 -1.56
N LEU A 97 11.44 13.51 -1.48
CA LEU A 97 12.71 13.64 -2.22
C LEU A 97 13.71 12.57 -1.75
N PRO A 98 14.55 12.04 -2.65
CA PRO A 98 15.61 11.13 -2.27
C PRO A 98 16.52 11.75 -1.19
N GLY A 99 16.76 11.00 -0.12
CA GLY A 99 17.58 11.46 1.01
C GLY A 99 16.93 12.51 1.92
N SER A 100 15.66 12.82 1.72
CA SER A 100 14.91 13.73 2.60
C SER A 100 14.22 12.95 3.71
N ASP A 101 14.22 13.53 4.90
CA ASP A 101 13.44 13.06 6.05
C ASP A 101 12.04 13.72 6.11
N ASP A 102 11.69 14.53 5.10
CA ASP A 102 10.37 15.15 4.99
C ASP A 102 9.37 14.15 4.38
N PHE A 103 8.54 13.57 5.22
CA PHE A 103 7.46 12.66 4.86
C PHE A 103 6.10 13.35 4.71
N THR A 104 6.05 14.68 4.74
CA THR A 104 4.80 15.45 4.53
C THR A 104 4.04 15.02 3.27
N PRO A 105 4.68 14.79 2.09
CA PRO A 105 3.97 14.32 0.91
C PRO A 105 3.28 12.96 1.11
N MET A 106 3.90 12.06 1.88
CA MET A 106 3.33 10.75 2.20
C MET A 106 2.12 10.87 3.14
N GLY A 107 2.19 11.78 4.10
CA GLY A 107 1.06 12.07 4.99
C GLY A 107 -0.12 12.64 4.22
N GLN A 108 0.12 13.59 3.31
CA GLN A 108 -0.91 14.12 2.42
C GLN A 108 -1.53 13.03 1.53
N PHE A 109 -0.72 12.09 1.07
CA PHE A 109 -1.21 10.91 0.34
C PHE A 109 -2.15 10.07 1.20
N ALA A 110 -1.72 9.72 2.41
CA ALA A 110 -2.52 8.93 3.34
C ALA A 110 -3.84 9.64 3.70
N GLU A 111 -3.79 10.94 3.99
CA GLU A 111 -4.96 11.76 4.30
C GLU A 111 -5.96 11.76 3.14
N GLU A 112 -5.48 12.01 1.91
CA GLU A 112 -6.35 12.02 0.73
C GLU A 112 -7.00 10.65 0.51
N VAL A 113 -6.23 9.57 0.65
CA VAL A 113 -6.71 8.21 0.45
C VAL A 113 -7.84 7.88 1.44
N TRP A 114 -7.63 8.12 2.73
CA TRP A 114 -8.62 7.76 3.74
C TRP A 114 -9.82 8.69 3.75
N THR A 115 -9.63 9.97 3.39
CA THR A 115 -10.74 10.91 3.17
C THR A 115 -11.64 10.45 2.01
N LYS A 116 -11.04 10.00 0.91
CA LYS A 116 -11.81 9.44 -0.21
C LYS A 116 -12.51 8.14 0.15
N ALA A 117 -11.86 7.27 0.89
CA ALA A 117 -12.48 6.03 1.36
C ALA A 117 -13.71 6.32 2.23
N ASP A 118 -13.63 7.28 3.14
CA ASP A 118 -14.77 7.70 3.98
C ASP A 118 -15.93 8.27 3.14
N GLN A 119 -15.60 9.07 2.14
CA GLN A 119 -16.61 9.63 1.22
C GLN A 119 -17.30 8.55 0.36
N MET A 120 -16.54 7.55 -0.10
CA MET A 120 -17.06 6.46 -0.94
C MET A 120 -17.86 5.43 -0.14
N TYR A 121 -17.52 5.25 1.14
CA TYR A 121 -18.14 4.28 2.03
C TYR A 121 -18.66 4.94 3.31
N PRO A 122 -19.73 5.75 3.21
CA PRO A 122 -20.31 6.42 4.38
C PRO A 122 -20.71 5.41 5.45
N GLY A 123 -20.21 5.63 6.66
CA GLY A 123 -20.49 4.72 7.79
C GLY A 123 -19.49 3.57 7.93
N LEU A 124 -18.37 3.59 7.18
CA LEU A 124 -17.28 2.66 7.41
C LEU A 124 -16.74 2.82 8.86
N PRO A 125 -16.75 1.75 9.68
CA PRO A 125 -16.40 1.86 11.09
C PRO A 125 -14.87 1.90 11.29
N PHE A 126 -14.22 3.00 10.92
CA PHE A 126 -12.76 3.15 11.03
C PHE A 126 -12.22 2.83 12.42
N SER A 127 -12.97 3.19 13.48
CA SER A 127 -12.57 2.94 14.86
C SER A 127 -12.50 1.46 15.25
N GLU A 128 -13.04 0.57 14.43
CA GLU A 128 -12.94 -0.88 14.65
C GLU A 128 -11.65 -1.49 14.13
N TYR A 129 -10.85 -0.74 13.35
CA TYR A 129 -9.61 -1.21 12.76
C TYR A 129 -8.39 -0.69 13.54
N ASN A 130 -7.35 -1.52 13.60
CA ASN A 130 -6.11 -1.22 14.31
C ASN A 130 -4.99 -0.82 13.35
N LEU A 131 -5.07 -1.27 12.09
CA LEU A 131 -4.05 -1.05 11.08
C LEU A 131 -4.70 -0.70 9.74
N PHE A 132 -4.09 0.25 9.06
CA PHE A 132 -4.56 0.78 7.78
C PHE A 132 -3.50 0.52 6.72
N VAL A 133 -3.87 -0.14 5.61
CA VAL A 133 -2.96 -0.52 4.54
C VAL A 133 -3.38 0.12 3.23
N ILE A 134 -2.45 0.76 2.56
CA ILE A 134 -2.66 1.31 1.22
C ILE A 134 -1.81 0.52 0.24
N PHE A 135 -2.47 -0.23 -0.64
CA PHE A 135 -1.83 -0.83 -1.80
C PHE A 135 -1.89 0.18 -2.94
N HIS A 136 -0.76 0.70 -3.35
CA HIS A 136 -0.69 1.68 -4.42
C HIS A 136 -0.19 1.06 -5.73
N ALA A 137 -0.63 1.61 -6.85
CA ALA A 137 -0.12 1.23 -8.17
C ALA A 137 1.35 1.63 -8.33
N GLY A 138 2.11 0.85 -9.07
CA GLY A 138 3.54 1.06 -9.29
C GLY A 138 4.40 0.18 -8.40
N VAL A 139 5.68 0.47 -8.35
CA VAL A 139 6.70 -0.29 -7.59
C VAL A 139 7.19 0.57 -6.43
N GLY A 140 7.46 -0.05 -5.28
CA GLY A 140 8.06 0.64 -4.14
C GLY A 140 9.50 1.07 -4.44
N ARG A 141 9.90 2.25 -3.98
CA ARG A 141 11.27 2.79 -4.15
C ARG A 141 12.35 1.85 -3.61
N ASP A 142 12.01 1.08 -2.60
CA ASP A 142 12.89 0.11 -1.93
C ASP A 142 13.14 -1.15 -2.78
N ILE A 143 12.45 -1.30 -3.90
CA ILE A 143 12.66 -2.40 -4.84
C ILE A 143 13.52 -1.91 -5.99
N SER A 144 14.75 -2.43 -6.07
CA SER A 144 15.63 -2.20 -7.21
C SER A 144 15.46 -3.33 -8.20
N LEU A 145 14.85 -3.05 -9.36
CA LEU A 145 14.67 -4.01 -10.43
C LEU A 145 15.74 -3.85 -11.49
N PRO A 146 16.30 -4.96 -12.07
CA PRO A 146 17.25 -4.87 -13.17
C PRO A 146 16.64 -4.13 -14.37
N GLY A 147 17.33 -3.12 -14.88
CA GLY A 147 16.88 -2.33 -16.02
C GLY A 147 15.81 -1.28 -15.71
N SER A 148 15.41 -1.12 -14.46
CA SER A 148 14.57 0.01 -14.07
C SER A 148 15.41 1.28 -14.09
N LEU A 149 15.00 2.24 -14.90
CA LEU A 149 15.58 3.58 -14.92
C LEU A 149 14.66 4.49 -14.07
N GLY A 150 15.22 5.06 -13.02
CA GLY A 150 14.64 6.23 -12.40
C GLY A 150 13.43 6.01 -11.51
N ASN A 151 13.43 5.00 -10.70
CA ASN A 151 12.41 4.83 -9.66
C ASN A 151 12.69 5.67 -8.39
N GLU A 152 13.48 6.68 -8.50
CA GLU A 152 13.87 7.56 -7.38
C GLU A 152 12.69 8.37 -6.81
N ARG A 153 11.62 8.51 -7.59
CA ARG A 153 10.39 9.21 -7.21
C ARG A 153 9.21 8.28 -7.04
N ASP A 154 9.43 6.96 -6.99
CA ASP A 154 8.42 6.02 -6.51
C ASP A 154 8.18 6.20 -5.01
N LEU A 155 7.00 5.82 -4.55
CA LEU A 155 6.71 5.84 -3.12
C LEU A 155 7.53 4.76 -2.39
N PRO A 156 8.16 5.09 -1.26
CA PRO A 156 8.76 4.08 -0.41
C PRO A 156 7.68 3.26 0.31
N SER A 157 7.96 1.98 0.57
CA SER A 157 7.16 1.19 1.50
C SER A 157 7.50 1.60 2.92
N VAL A 158 6.58 2.27 3.59
CA VAL A 158 6.82 2.83 4.92
C VAL A 158 5.69 2.51 5.88
N TYR A 159 6.01 2.50 7.16
CA TYR A 159 5.04 2.55 8.24
C TYR A 159 4.97 3.99 8.79
N LEU A 160 3.80 4.58 8.71
CA LEU A 160 3.52 5.89 9.30
C LEU A 160 2.82 5.66 10.65
N GLY A 161 3.57 5.80 11.73
CA GLY A 161 3.02 5.75 13.08
C GLY A 161 2.33 7.05 13.47
N GLU A 162 1.58 7.04 14.56
CA GLU A 162 0.84 8.19 15.06
C GLU A 162 1.74 9.42 15.24
N ASN A 163 2.93 9.24 15.81
CA ASN A 163 3.91 10.34 16.00
C ASN A 163 4.40 10.93 14.67
N SER A 164 4.48 10.11 13.62
CA SER A 164 4.87 10.60 12.30
C SER A 164 3.75 11.41 11.65
N LEU A 165 2.50 10.99 11.85
CA LEU A 165 1.33 11.67 11.31
C LEU A 165 1.01 12.97 12.03
N GLN A 166 1.32 13.09 13.33
CA GLN A 166 1.13 14.33 14.10
C GLN A 166 2.09 15.45 13.71
N ASN A 167 3.19 15.15 13.03
CA ASN A 167 4.21 16.10 12.61
C ASN A 167 4.11 16.47 11.11
N ILE A 168 3.10 15.99 10.44
CA ILE A 168 2.75 16.30 9.05
C ILE A 168 1.57 17.25 8.99
#